data_09511145ce191ce665b83b16703eedc2
#
_entry.id   09511145ce191ce665b83b16703eedc2
#
_cell.length_a   1.000
_cell.length_b   1.000
_cell.length_c   1.000
_cell.angle_alpha   90.00
_cell.angle_beta   90.00
_cell.angle_gamma   90.00
#
_symmetry.space_group_name_H-M   'P 1'
#
loop_
_entity.id
_entity.type
_entity.pdbx_description
1 polymer ?
#
loop_
_entity_poly.entity_id
_entity_poly.type
_entity_poly.pdbx_seq_one_letter_code
_entity_poly.pdbx_strand_id
1 'polypeptide(L)'
;MRSHVNQRHERVLEIVRRRGSLRVTELAGELGVSAVTVRRDVEALAEQGRLTRLHGSVSWPERPRPLGHGPEPTASGTEAPAPPASAAVVLGMVVPSMEHYFAELVKGAQDAVAARGGRLVLGIAHWRSEEDTAQIGRMLDGGVDGLLLQPSWERGVPSTAQEEQLLALRVPAVLVDRRVPLGGRLAGLDSVRSDHVLGGAAAVHHLAGLGHDRIALLAQDNPTSPQVREGYEAAVAARGLSAPPIVSVDPEDPAALEAAARLLYESVADNRITAAIVHNDQTAIGVVQRLREWGLSLPADVSLVAYEDEMAALADVPLTAVAPPRSAVGEAAVEMMFARLGAGPGASAPSRHVSLVPRLTVRASCAPPR
;
A
#
# COMPACT_ATOMS: atom_id res chain seq x y z
N MET A 1 7.38 -35.62 28.09
CA MET A 1 7.25 -34.92 26.77
C MET A 1 7.75 -33.48 26.77
N ARG A 2 7.56 -32.64 27.83
CA ARG A 2 8.04 -31.24 27.85
C ARG A 2 9.58 -31.10 27.79
N SER A 3 10.36 -32.08 28.31
CA SER A 3 11.83 -32.05 28.30
C SER A 3 12.46 -32.07 26.91
N HIS A 4 11.94 -32.89 25.98
CA HIS A 4 12.49 -32.99 24.61
C HIS A 4 12.22 -31.77 23.73
N VAL A 5 11.09 -31.05 23.94
CA VAL A 5 10.79 -29.83 23.22
C VAL A 5 11.72 -28.71 23.66
N ASN A 6 11.92 -28.52 24.96
CA ASN A 6 12.81 -27.50 25.50
C ASN A 6 14.27 -27.72 25.06
N GLN A 7 14.72 -28.98 25.05
CA GLN A 7 16.07 -29.34 24.60
C GLN A 7 16.25 -29.06 23.08
N ARG A 8 15.20 -29.28 22.28
CA ARG A 8 15.22 -28.96 20.84
C ARG A 8 15.19 -27.43 20.63
N HIS A 9 14.41 -26.69 21.39
CA HIS A 9 14.41 -25.22 21.35
C HIS A 9 15.79 -24.62 21.66
N GLU A 10 16.49 -25.10 22.68
CA GLU A 10 17.85 -24.66 22.99
C GLU A 10 18.83 -24.98 21.85
N ARG A 11 18.68 -26.14 21.20
CA ARG A 11 19.50 -26.52 20.05
C ARG A 11 19.22 -25.62 18.83
N VAL A 12 17.95 -25.25 18.58
CA VAL A 12 17.58 -24.28 17.55
C VAL A 12 18.27 -22.94 17.79
N LEU A 13 18.21 -22.42 19.03
CA LEU A 13 18.84 -21.17 19.39
C LEU A 13 20.36 -21.18 19.26
N GLU A 14 21.01 -22.29 19.64
CA GLU A 14 22.46 -22.46 19.50
C GLU A 14 22.90 -22.41 18.04
N ILE A 15 22.20 -23.14 17.14
CA ILE A 15 22.52 -23.18 15.71
C ILE A 15 22.33 -21.81 15.08
N VAL A 16 21.19 -21.15 15.35
CA VAL A 16 20.88 -19.81 14.80
C VAL A 16 21.85 -18.76 15.33
N ARG A 17 22.23 -18.81 16.61
CA ARG A 17 23.21 -17.90 17.19
C ARG A 17 24.59 -18.04 16.54
N ARG A 18 25.01 -19.25 16.21
CA ARG A 18 26.32 -19.53 15.58
C ARG A 18 26.37 -19.09 14.13
N ARG A 19 25.26 -19.26 13.37
CA ARG A 19 25.22 -18.99 11.92
C ARG A 19 24.62 -17.62 11.55
N GLY A 20 24.04 -16.92 12.52
CA GLY A 20 23.40 -15.63 12.33
C GLY A 20 22.01 -15.73 11.65
N SER A 21 21.96 -16.34 10.47
CA SER A 21 20.71 -16.58 9.71
C SER A 21 20.79 -17.85 8.88
N LEU A 22 19.72 -18.65 8.81
CA LEU A 22 19.65 -19.86 7.97
C LEU A 22 18.19 -20.20 7.58
N ARG A 23 18.02 -21.01 6.55
CA ARG A 23 16.70 -21.46 6.11
C ARG A 23 16.12 -22.53 7.06
N VAL A 24 14.81 -22.53 7.21
CA VAL A 24 14.09 -23.51 8.04
C VAL A 24 14.37 -24.96 7.59
N THR A 25 14.56 -25.17 6.29
CA THR A 25 14.90 -26.49 5.71
C THR A 25 16.32 -26.95 6.09
N GLU A 26 17.29 -26.03 6.16
CA GLU A 26 18.66 -26.32 6.58
C GLU A 26 18.70 -26.64 8.07
N LEU A 27 17.95 -25.87 8.88
CA LEU A 27 17.80 -26.10 10.32
C LEU A 27 17.12 -27.46 10.59
N ALA A 28 16.15 -27.87 9.79
CA ALA A 28 15.51 -29.18 9.88
C ALA A 28 16.50 -30.34 9.61
N GLY A 29 17.36 -30.17 8.62
CA GLY A 29 18.43 -31.14 8.31
C GLY A 29 19.45 -31.28 9.45
N GLU A 30 19.90 -30.17 10.05
CA GLU A 30 20.86 -30.20 11.19
C GLU A 30 20.26 -30.79 12.47
N LEU A 31 18.96 -30.62 12.67
CA LEU A 31 18.25 -31.15 13.84
C LEU A 31 17.74 -32.59 13.67
N GLY A 32 17.75 -33.11 12.44
CA GLY A 32 17.22 -34.44 12.13
C GLY A 32 15.71 -34.58 12.34
N VAL A 33 14.94 -33.48 12.17
CA VAL A 33 13.47 -33.45 12.33
C VAL A 33 12.79 -32.87 11.10
N SER A 34 11.47 -33.06 10.99
CA SER A 34 10.73 -32.54 9.85
C SER A 34 10.71 -31.00 9.82
N ALA A 35 10.67 -30.43 8.61
CA ALA A 35 10.54 -28.98 8.41
C ALA A 35 9.26 -28.40 9.08
N VAL A 36 8.19 -29.19 9.19
CA VAL A 36 6.94 -28.81 9.86
C VAL A 36 7.19 -28.66 11.39
N THR A 37 7.95 -29.58 11.98
CA THR A 37 8.32 -29.52 13.40
C THR A 37 9.16 -28.28 13.69
N VAL A 38 10.18 -28.01 12.84
CA VAL A 38 11.03 -26.84 13.00
C VAL A 38 10.25 -25.52 12.82
N ARG A 39 9.30 -25.47 11.90
CA ARG A 39 8.44 -24.29 11.73
C ARG A 39 7.69 -23.94 13.02
N ARG A 40 7.09 -24.93 13.66
CA ARG A 40 6.38 -24.74 14.94
C ARG A 40 7.32 -24.30 16.08
N ASP A 41 8.52 -24.90 16.14
CA ASP A 41 9.51 -24.52 17.16
C ASP A 41 10.01 -23.09 16.94
N VAL A 42 10.29 -22.69 15.69
CA VAL A 42 10.69 -21.33 15.31
C VAL A 42 9.57 -20.32 15.58
N GLU A 43 8.31 -20.67 15.30
CA GLU A 43 7.14 -19.86 15.64
C GLU A 43 7.06 -19.59 17.13
N ALA A 44 7.12 -20.62 17.95
CA ALA A 44 7.07 -20.49 19.41
C ALA A 44 8.24 -19.66 19.97
N LEU A 45 9.44 -19.77 19.40
CA LEU A 45 10.61 -19.00 19.82
C LEU A 45 10.57 -17.55 19.32
N ALA A 46 9.95 -17.29 18.17
CA ALA A 46 9.75 -15.95 17.65
C ALA A 46 8.66 -15.20 18.44
N GLU A 47 7.57 -15.86 18.81
CA GLU A 47 6.54 -15.31 19.73
C GLU A 47 7.13 -14.92 21.11
N GLN A 48 8.17 -15.63 21.57
CA GLN A 48 8.91 -15.31 22.78
C GLN A 48 9.98 -14.22 22.58
N GLY A 49 10.12 -13.66 21.37
CA GLY A 49 11.14 -12.67 21.03
C GLY A 49 12.58 -13.20 21.02
N ARG A 50 12.77 -14.53 21.05
CA ARG A 50 14.09 -15.17 21.08
C ARG A 50 14.72 -15.36 19.70
N LEU A 51 13.93 -15.31 18.63
CA LEU A 51 14.35 -15.37 17.23
C LEU A 51 13.55 -14.39 16.39
N THR A 52 14.12 -13.98 15.25
CA THR A 52 13.39 -13.20 14.21
C THR A 52 13.15 -14.12 13.02
N ARG A 53 11.88 -14.15 12.54
CA ARG A 53 11.48 -14.93 11.38
C ARG A 53 11.39 -14.02 10.14
N LEU A 54 12.02 -14.44 9.06
CA LEU A 54 11.89 -13.87 7.71
C LEU A 54 11.38 -14.97 6.78
N HIS A 55 10.67 -14.64 5.70
CA HIS A 55 10.05 -15.61 4.79
C HIS A 55 10.93 -16.84 4.49
N GLY A 56 10.66 -17.98 5.16
CA GLY A 56 11.39 -19.24 5.00
C GLY A 56 12.76 -19.32 5.67
N SER A 57 13.22 -18.27 6.37
CA SER A 57 14.46 -18.22 7.13
C SER A 57 14.24 -17.76 8.57
N VAL A 58 15.23 -18.03 9.42
CA VAL A 58 15.26 -17.63 10.84
C VAL A 58 16.59 -16.97 11.13
N SER A 59 16.58 -15.88 11.92
CA SER A 59 17.78 -15.15 12.34
C SER A 59 17.78 -14.89 13.83
N TRP A 60 18.98 -14.65 14.37
CA TRP A 60 19.15 -14.20 15.76
C TRP A 60 18.66 -12.75 15.86
N PRO A 61 17.90 -12.36 16.93
CA PRO A 61 17.51 -10.98 17.13
C PRO A 61 18.77 -10.12 17.32
N GLU A 62 19.00 -9.15 16.46
CA GLU A 62 20.08 -8.18 16.68
C GLU A 62 19.73 -7.33 17.92
N ARG A 63 20.53 -7.40 18.94
CA ARG A 63 20.48 -6.42 20.04
C ARG A 63 20.91 -5.08 19.51
N PRO A 64 20.28 -3.95 19.92
CA PRO A 64 20.83 -2.62 19.67
C PRO A 64 22.26 -2.59 20.23
N ARG A 65 23.24 -2.33 19.39
CA ARG A 65 24.64 -2.16 19.81
C ARG A 65 24.73 -0.87 20.64
N PRO A 66 25.22 -0.91 21.89
CA PRO A 66 25.64 0.31 22.57
C PRO A 66 26.83 0.91 21.80
N LEU A 67 26.77 2.22 21.55
CA LEU A 67 27.91 2.99 21.03
C LEU A 67 29.03 2.95 22.08
N GLY A 68 30.14 2.21 21.80
CA GLY A 68 31.26 2.12 22.70
C GLY A 68 32.46 1.42 22.06
N HIS A 69 33.46 2.22 21.69
CA HIS A 69 34.89 1.94 21.51
C HIS A 69 35.29 0.73 20.64
N GLY A 70 35.67 1.02 19.39
CA GLY A 70 36.46 0.14 18.55
C GLY A 70 37.98 0.18 18.94
N PRO A 71 38.78 -0.86 18.63
CA PRO A 71 40.21 -0.88 18.86
C PRO A 71 40.94 0.09 17.93
N GLU A 72 42.00 0.73 18.46
CA GLU A 72 42.88 1.64 17.73
C GLU A 72 43.52 0.95 16.51
N PRO A 73 43.58 1.61 15.35
CA PRO A 73 44.38 1.14 14.23
C PRO A 73 45.84 1.59 14.39
N THR A 74 46.76 0.63 14.31
CA THR A 74 48.24 0.89 14.15
C THR A 74 48.49 1.63 12.84
N ALA A 75 49.22 2.70 12.95
CA ALA A 75 49.62 3.60 11.86
C ALA A 75 50.46 2.91 10.79
N SER A 76 50.13 3.11 9.53
CA SER A 76 51.04 3.44 8.42
C SER A 76 50.29 3.60 7.11
N GLY A 77 50.31 4.77 6.51
CA GLY A 77 49.82 5.03 5.16
C GLY A 77 49.12 6.38 5.07
N THR A 78 49.84 7.38 4.53
CA THR A 78 49.36 8.73 4.29
C THR A 78 48.31 8.71 3.15
N GLU A 79 47.05 8.60 3.50
CA GLU A 79 45.95 8.86 2.58
C GLU A 79 45.09 9.98 3.20
N ALA A 80 44.77 11.01 2.40
CA ALA A 80 44.01 12.14 2.85
C ALA A 80 42.67 11.67 3.47
N PRO A 81 42.19 12.27 4.59
CA PRO A 81 40.95 11.81 5.22
C PRO A 81 39.77 12.00 4.27
N ALA A 82 39.16 10.89 3.90
CA ALA A 82 37.84 10.91 3.28
C ALA A 82 36.89 11.68 4.21
N PRO A 83 35.98 12.52 3.67
CA PRO A 83 34.98 13.20 4.51
C PRO A 83 34.22 12.16 5.35
N PRO A 84 33.85 12.49 6.61
CA PRO A 84 33.13 11.55 7.45
C PRO A 84 31.89 11.06 6.71
N ALA A 85 31.72 9.74 6.59
CA ALA A 85 30.55 9.15 6.00
C ALA A 85 29.34 9.73 6.76
N SER A 86 28.55 10.59 6.11
CA SER A 86 27.33 11.11 6.71
C SER A 86 26.48 9.91 7.12
N ALA A 87 25.99 9.89 8.35
CA ALA A 87 25.13 8.81 8.83
C ALA A 87 24.02 8.57 7.79
N ALA A 88 23.84 7.32 7.38
CA ALA A 88 22.83 6.97 6.38
C ALA A 88 21.45 7.42 6.87
N VAL A 89 20.72 8.17 6.06
CA VAL A 89 19.37 8.65 6.38
C VAL A 89 18.44 7.46 6.66
N VAL A 90 17.72 7.50 7.77
CA VAL A 90 16.73 6.49 8.16
C VAL A 90 15.33 7.09 8.08
N LEU A 91 14.50 6.62 7.16
CA LEU A 91 13.11 7.04 7.05
C LEU A 91 12.18 6.00 7.66
N GLY A 92 11.18 6.47 8.42
CA GLY A 92 10.05 5.67 8.87
C GLY A 92 8.91 5.74 7.85
N MET A 93 8.27 4.62 7.55
CA MET A 93 7.07 4.58 6.73
C MET A 93 5.97 3.82 7.45
N VAL A 94 4.80 4.46 7.62
CA VAL A 94 3.62 3.82 8.21
C VAL A 94 2.57 3.67 7.13
N VAL A 95 2.10 2.42 6.95
CA VAL A 95 1.04 2.06 6.00
C VAL A 95 -0.07 1.28 6.71
N PRO A 96 -1.33 1.34 6.21
CA PRO A 96 -2.42 0.63 6.86
C PRO A 96 -2.37 -0.89 6.66
N SER A 97 -1.77 -1.39 5.57
CA SER A 97 -1.72 -2.81 5.22
C SER A 97 -0.51 -3.11 4.34
N MET A 98 -0.19 -4.41 4.16
CA MET A 98 0.77 -4.89 3.15
C MET A 98 0.08 -5.68 2.02
N GLU A 99 -1.22 -5.53 1.88
CA GLU A 99 -1.93 -6.02 0.71
C GLU A 99 -1.39 -5.40 -0.59
N HIS A 100 -1.68 -6.02 -1.69
CA HIS A 100 -1.05 -5.75 -3.00
C HIS A 100 -0.90 -4.25 -3.32
N TYR A 101 -1.94 -3.44 -3.08
CA TYR A 101 -1.91 -2.00 -3.35
C TYR A 101 -0.74 -1.30 -2.65
N PHE A 102 -0.53 -1.57 -1.36
CA PHE A 102 0.49 -0.91 -0.55
C PHE A 102 1.89 -1.47 -0.79
N ALA A 103 1.98 -2.75 -1.18
CA ALA A 103 3.27 -3.40 -1.42
C ALA A 103 4.09 -2.70 -2.52
N GLU A 104 3.46 -2.30 -3.63
CA GLU A 104 4.13 -1.57 -4.71
C GLU A 104 4.55 -0.16 -4.29
N LEU A 105 3.72 0.53 -3.51
CA LEU A 105 4.02 1.85 -2.97
C LEU A 105 5.23 1.79 -2.01
N VAL A 106 5.23 0.83 -1.08
CA VAL A 106 6.35 0.58 -0.17
C VAL A 106 7.62 0.21 -0.93
N LYS A 107 7.49 -0.63 -1.97
CA LYS A 107 8.61 -1.00 -2.82
C LYS A 107 9.23 0.21 -3.53
N GLY A 108 8.42 1.09 -4.13
CA GLY A 108 8.90 2.32 -4.76
C GLY A 108 9.65 3.22 -3.76
N ALA A 109 9.09 3.38 -2.55
CA ALA A 109 9.76 4.14 -1.49
C ALA A 109 11.08 3.47 -1.04
N GLN A 110 11.09 2.14 -0.86
CA GLN A 110 12.28 1.39 -0.46
C GLN A 110 13.41 1.51 -1.49
N ASP A 111 13.10 1.32 -2.77
CA ASP A 111 14.06 1.41 -3.87
C ASP A 111 14.64 2.84 -3.95
N ALA A 112 13.79 3.87 -3.79
CA ALA A 112 14.20 5.26 -3.83
C ALA A 112 15.08 5.68 -2.64
N VAL A 113 14.82 5.17 -1.44
CA VAL A 113 15.67 5.39 -0.25
C VAL A 113 17.00 4.68 -0.41
N ALA A 114 16.99 3.41 -0.85
CA ALA A 114 18.19 2.62 -1.06
C ALA A 114 19.12 3.24 -2.12
N ALA A 115 18.56 3.77 -3.22
CA ALA A 115 19.30 4.47 -4.26
C ALA A 115 20.05 5.73 -3.74
N ARG A 116 19.62 6.27 -2.60
CA ARG A 116 20.24 7.42 -1.91
C ARG A 116 21.13 7.02 -0.72
N GLY A 117 21.41 5.71 -0.57
CA GLY A 117 22.21 5.18 0.54
C GLY A 117 21.53 5.23 1.90
N GLY A 118 20.21 5.42 1.93
CA GLY A 118 19.40 5.44 3.13
C GLY A 118 18.77 4.08 3.47
N ARG A 119 17.99 4.05 4.54
CA ARG A 119 17.24 2.87 5.01
C ARG A 119 15.79 3.23 5.31
N LEU A 120 14.86 2.38 4.88
CA LEU A 120 13.44 2.48 5.20
C LEU A 120 13.08 1.52 6.35
N VAL A 121 12.37 2.02 7.37
CA VAL A 121 11.77 1.24 8.46
C VAL A 121 10.27 1.26 8.27
N LEU A 122 9.66 0.08 8.17
CA LEU A 122 8.23 -0.07 7.89
C LEU A 122 7.45 -0.36 9.17
N GLY A 123 6.32 0.33 9.34
CA GLY A 123 5.28 0.06 10.33
C GLY A 123 3.95 -0.22 9.65
N ILE A 124 3.20 -1.20 10.16
CA ILE A 124 1.87 -1.56 9.64
C ILE A 124 0.84 -1.25 10.71
N ALA A 125 -0.19 -0.49 10.36
CA ALA A 125 -1.20 0.02 11.29
C ALA A 125 -2.51 -0.79 11.30
N HIS A 126 -2.68 -1.76 10.38
CA HIS A 126 -3.88 -2.62 10.30
C HIS A 126 -5.20 -1.83 10.28
N TRP A 127 -5.25 -0.72 9.55
CA TRP A 127 -6.39 0.19 9.44
C TRP A 127 -6.86 0.77 10.78
N ARG A 128 -5.98 0.83 11.80
CA ARG A 128 -6.29 1.31 13.14
C ARG A 128 -5.49 2.55 13.48
N SER A 129 -6.17 3.64 13.80
CA SER A 129 -5.53 4.92 14.11
C SER A 129 -4.68 4.89 15.38
N GLU A 130 -5.02 4.03 16.36
CA GLU A 130 -4.19 3.82 17.55
C GLU A 130 -2.85 3.17 17.18
N GLU A 131 -2.86 2.26 16.19
CA GLU A 131 -1.64 1.65 15.69
C GLU A 131 -0.80 2.62 14.86
N ASP A 132 -1.41 3.53 14.09
CA ASP A 132 -0.67 4.63 13.44
C ASP A 132 0.16 5.38 14.49
N THR A 133 -0.49 5.81 15.59
CA THR A 133 0.16 6.52 16.69
C THR A 133 1.29 5.71 17.32
N ALA A 134 1.05 4.43 17.60
CA ALA A 134 2.04 3.55 18.20
C ALA A 134 3.25 3.30 17.27
N GLN A 135 3.02 3.12 15.95
CA GLN A 135 4.08 2.94 14.97
C GLN A 135 4.92 4.21 14.83
N ILE A 136 4.28 5.38 14.73
CA ILE A 136 4.97 6.69 14.69
C ILE A 136 5.84 6.86 15.93
N GLY A 137 5.31 6.60 17.13
CA GLY A 137 6.06 6.70 18.39
C GLY A 137 7.31 5.80 18.39
N ARG A 138 7.15 4.52 18.04
CA ARG A 138 8.29 3.57 17.95
C ARG A 138 9.37 4.02 16.97
N MET A 139 8.99 4.61 15.83
CA MET A 139 9.95 5.13 14.85
C MET A 139 10.69 6.36 15.37
N LEU A 140 9.99 7.28 16.02
CA LEU A 140 10.61 8.46 16.63
C LEU A 140 11.57 8.08 17.76
N ASP A 141 11.21 7.11 18.61
CA ASP A 141 12.08 6.56 19.66
C ASP A 141 13.29 5.83 19.04
N GLY A 142 13.13 5.24 17.86
CA GLY A 142 14.19 4.61 17.06
C GLY A 142 15.09 5.59 16.33
N GLY A 143 14.82 6.91 16.39
CA GLY A 143 15.67 7.96 15.82
C GLY A 143 15.60 8.05 14.30
N VAL A 144 14.41 7.92 13.69
CA VAL A 144 14.23 8.19 12.25
C VAL A 144 14.39 9.68 11.94
N ASP A 145 14.96 9.98 10.77
CA ASP A 145 15.19 11.35 10.31
C ASP A 145 13.93 12.01 9.71
N GLY A 146 12.98 11.20 9.25
CA GLY A 146 11.73 11.67 8.66
C GLY A 146 10.70 10.56 8.53
N LEU A 147 9.43 10.94 8.29
CA LEU A 147 8.29 10.03 8.26
C LEU A 147 7.51 10.14 6.95
N LEU A 148 7.23 8.99 6.33
CA LEU A 148 6.29 8.83 5.22
C LEU A 148 5.02 8.21 5.78
N LEU A 149 3.91 8.93 5.77
CA LEU A 149 2.73 8.54 6.52
C LEU A 149 1.51 8.36 5.61
N GLN A 150 0.94 7.15 5.65
CA GLN A 150 -0.36 6.85 5.05
C GLN A 150 -1.36 6.50 6.18
N PRO A 151 -1.86 7.51 6.90
CA PRO A 151 -2.65 7.26 8.10
C PRO A 151 -4.00 6.61 7.82
N SER A 152 -4.47 5.83 8.80
CA SER A 152 -5.76 5.12 8.79
C SER A 152 -6.91 6.08 9.15
N TRP A 153 -7.16 7.07 8.30
CA TRP A 153 -8.24 8.04 8.50
C TRP A 153 -9.59 7.45 8.15
N GLU A 154 -10.56 7.62 9.02
CA GLU A 154 -11.92 7.21 8.74
C GLU A 154 -12.47 7.99 7.54
N ARG A 155 -12.97 7.27 6.52
CA ARG A 155 -13.45 7.85 5.25
C ARG A 155 -12.46 8.84 4.59
N GLY A 156 -11.17 8.67 4.86
CA GLY A 156 -10.12 9.53 4.30
C GLY A 156 -10.02 10.94 4.90
N VAL A 157 -10.65 11.20 6.05
CA VAL A 157 -10.64 12.49 6.75
C VAL A 157 -10.00 12.34 8.13
N PRO A 158 -9.01 13.19 8.50
CA PRO A 158 -8.42 13.17 9.83
C PRO A 158 -9.38 13.70 10.90
N SER A 159 -9.33 13.13 12.09
CA SER A 159 -9.89 13.77 13.28
C SER A 159 -9.01 14.91 13.77
N THR A 160 -9.55 15.81 14.59
CA THR A 160 -8.78 16.92 15.21
C THR A 160 -7.57 16.40 15.98
N ALA A 161 -7.70 15.29 16.72
CA ALA A 161 -6.59 14.69 17.46
C ALA A 161 -5.49 14.16 16.53
N GLN A 162 -5.83 13.57 15.40
CA GLN A 162 -4.87 13.12 14.39
C GLN A 162 -4.17 14.29 13.71
N GLU A 163 -4.88 15.38 13.42
CA GLU A 163 -4.24 16.61 12.93
C GLU A 163 -3.23 17.18 13.93
N GLU A 164 -3.60 17.28 15.21
CA GLU A 164 -2.73 17.78 16.27
C GLU A 164 -1.48 16.90 16.44
N GLN A 165 -1.64 15.59 16.40
CA GLN A 165 -0.53 14.65 16.45
C GLN A 165 0.46 14.85 15.29
N LEU A 166 -0.04 14.97 14.05
CA LEU A 166 0.80 15.17 12.87
C LEU A 166 1.51 16.52 12.90
N LEU A 167 0.84 17.58 13.37
CA LEU A 167 1.44 18.91 13.49
C LEU A 167 2.44 19.04 14.64
N ALA A 168 2.38 18.14 15.64
CA ALA A 168 3.33 18.09 16.76
C ALA A 168 4.61 17.29 16.46
N LEU A 169 4.73 16.69 15.28
CA LEU A 169 5.92 15.91 14.88
C LEU A 169 7.16 16.82 14.87
N ARG A 170 8.26 16.31 15.43
CA ARG A 170 9.56 17.03 15.50
C ARG A 170 10.48 16.70 14.33
N VAL A 171 10.13 15.72 13.52
CA VAL A 171 10.83 15.35 12.28
C VAL A 171 9.94 15.70 11.08
N PRO A 172 10.52 15.97 9.90
CA PRO A 172 9.74 16.17 8.69
C PRO A 172 8.81 14.99 8.42
N ALA A 173 7.60 15.28 7.92
CA ALA A 173 6.64 14.27 7.51
C ALA A 173 6.08 14.58 6.12
N VAL A 174 5.86 13.53 5.33
CA VAL A 174 5.16 13.57 4.04
C VAL A 174 3.94 12.67 4.13
N LEU A 175 2.77 13.21 3.83
CA LEU A 175 1.54 12.42 3.70
C LEU A 175 1.56 11.68 2.37
N VAL A 176 1.34 10.37 2.42
CA VAL A 176 1.43 9.50 1.26
C VAL A 176 0.04 8.94 0.96
N ASP A 177 -0.38 9.09 -0.28
CA ASP A 177 -1.65 8.57 -0.79
C ASP A 177 -2.88 8.95 0.06
N ARG A 178 -2.82 10.16 0.60
CA ARG A 178 -3.92 10.78 1.36
C ARG A 178 -4.18 12.19 0.82
N ARG A 179 -5.46 12.53 0.66
CA ARG A 179 -5.88 13.87 0.27
C ARG A 179 -5.86 14.78 1.52
N VAL A 180 -5.10 15.87 1.44
CA VAL A 180 -5.17 16.91 2.47
C VAL A 180 -6.50 17.65 2.32
N PRO A 181 -7.31 17.76 3.40
CA PRO A 181 -8.56 18.50 3.34
C PRO A 181 -8.36 19.97 2.98
N LEU A 182 -9.20 20.50 2.10
CA LEU A 182 -9.16 21.91 1.69
C LEU A 182 -9.41 22.81 2.90
N GLY A 183 -8.54 23.78 3.13
CA GLY A 183 -8.61 24.68 4.29
C GLY A 183 -8.28 24.02 5.64
N GLY A 184 -7.85 22.73 5.63
CA GLY A 184 -7.45 22.01 6.83
C GLY A 184 -6.08 22.44 7.36
N ARG A 185 -5.84 22.17 8.65
CA ARG A 185 -4.59 22.52 9.36
C ARG A 185 -3.35 21.79 8.78
N LEU A 186 -3.55 20.66 8.11
CA LEU A 186 -2.48 19.86 7.50
C LEU A 186 -1.98 20.41 6.15
N ALA A 187 -2.53 21.52 5.65
CA ALA A 187 -2.08 22.16 4.40
C ALA A 187 -0.59 22.57 4.42
N GLY A 188 0.00 22.70 5.60
CA GLY A 188 1.43 22.96 5.80
C GLY A 188 2.34 21.72 5.65
N LEU A 189 1.80 20.50 5.58
CA LEU A 189 2.58 19.29 5.34
C LEU A 189 2.72 19.01 3.84
N ASP A 190 3.85 18.45 3.46
CA ASP A 190 4.01 17.89 2.12
C ASP A 190 3.10 16.68 1.93
N SER A 191 2.55 16.51 0.72
CA SER A 191 1.77 15.33 0.37
C SER A 191 1.99 14.90 -1.07
N VAL A 192 1.94 13.59 -1.31
CA VAL A 192 1.91 13.01 -2.64
C VAL A 192 0.89 11.88 -2.69
N ARG A 193 0.11 11.82 -3.77
CA ARG A 193 -0.97 10.85 -3.90
C ARG A 193 -1.26 10.49 -5.35
N SER A 194 -1.96 9.38 -5.56
CA SER A 194 -2.65 9.12 -6.82
C SER A 194 -3.84 10.09 -6.97
N ASP A 195 -4.06 10.60 -8.19
CA ASP A 195 -5.24 11.43 -8.49
C ASP A 195 -6.43 10.54 -8.83
N HIS A 196 -7.11 10.06 -7.81
CA HIS A 196 -8.25 9.18 -7.98
C HIS A 196 -9.48 9.88 -8.61
N VAL A 197 -9.55 11.21 -8.53
CA VAL A 197 -10.58 11.99 -9.23
C VAL A 197 -10.36 11.89 -10.73
N LEU A 198 -9.14 12.15 -11.21
CA LEU A 198 -8.80 11.97 -12.62
C LEU A 198 -8.89 10.51 -13.06
N GLY A 199 -8.59 9.55 -12.16
CA GLY A 199 -8.74 8.12 -12.43
C GLY A 199 -10.19 7.72 -12.70
N GLY A 200 -11.13 8.14 -11.84
CA GLY A 200 -12.57 7.92 -12.04
C GLY A 200 -13.09 8.57 -13.32
N ALA A 201 -12.67 9.81 -13.56
CA ALA A 201 -13.02 10.52 -14.79
C ALA A 201 -12.48 9.83 -16.07
N ALA A 202 -11.23 9.31 -16.03
CA ALA A 202 -10.63 8.62 -17.17
C ALA A 202 -11.41 7.36 -17.57
N ALA A 203 -11.92 6.60 -16.60
CA ALA A 203 -12.77 5.43 -16.85
C ALA A 203 -14.06 5.83 -17.57
N VAL A 204 -14.76 6.90 -17.12
CA VAL A 204 -15.95 7.43 -17.80
C VAL A 204 -15.62 7.90 -19.20
N HIS A 205 -14.54 8.67 -19.38
CA HIS A 205 -14.15 9.18 -20.69
C HIS A 205 -13.83 8.07 -21.68
N HIS A 206 -13.21 6.97 -21.22
CA HIS A 206 -12.95 5.81 -22.07
C HIS A 206 -14.25 5.16 -22.55
N LEU A 207 -15.17 4.85 -21.64
CA LEU A 207 -16.45 4.22 -21.98
C LEU A 207 -17.32 5.12 -22.85
N ALA A 208 -17.40 6.41 -22.52
CA ALA A 208 -18.12 7.39 -23.33
C ALA A 208 -17.50 7.56 -24.72
N GLY A 209 -16.16 7.44 -24.85
CA GLY A 209 -15.45 7.43 -26.11
C GLY A 209 -15.78 6.23 -27.01
N LEU A 210 -16.19 5.10 -26.41
CA LEU A 210 -16.73 3.94 -27.12
C LEU A 210 -18.22 4.07 -27.47
N GLY A 211 -18.90 5.12 -27.02
CA GLY A 211 -20.31 5.37 -27.29
C GLY A 211 -21.28 5.00 -26.18
N HIS A 212 -20.77 4.61 -24.98
CA HIS A 212 -21.63 4.35 -23.84
C HIS A 212 -22.15 5.66 -23.24
N ASP A 213 -23.46 5.77 -23.07
CA ASP A 213 -24.15 6.91 -22.47
C ASP A 213 -24.81 6.58 -21.10
N ARG A 214 -24.81 5.31 -20.71
CA ARG A 214 -25.39 4.76 -19.48
C ARG A 214 -24.37 3.90 -18.77
N ILE A 215 -23.55 4.56 -17.93
CA ILE A 215 -22.39 3.98 -17.27
C ILE A 215 -22.67 3.90 -15.76
N ALA A 216 -22.66 2.71 -15.17
CA ALA A 216 -22.81 2.52 -13.72
C ALA A 216 -21.47 2.62 -12.99
N LEU A 217 -21.51 2.97 -11.69
CA LEU A 217 -20.37 2.89 -10.80
C LEU A 217 -20.72 1.97 -9.62
N LEU A 218 -19.93 0.90 -9.44
CA LEU A 218 -19.88 0.08 -8.24
C LEU A 218 -18.63 0.48 -7.45
N ALA A 219 -18.80 1.10 -6.29
CA ALA A 219 -17.69 1.61 -5.48
C ALA A 219 -17.62 0.87 -4.13
N GLN A 220 -16.45 0.47 -3.70
CA GLN A 220 -16.25 -0.05 -2.35
C GLN A 220 -16.39 1.06 -1.29
N ASP A 221 -16.66 0.70 -0.05
CA ASP A 221 -16.59 1.64 1.08
C ASP A 221 -15.15 1.66 1.64
N ASN A 222 -14.31 2.51 1.05
CA ASN A 222 -12.92 2.69 1.46
C ASN A 222 -12.49 4.17 1.32
N PRO A 223 -11.32 4.58 1.85
CA PRO A 223 -10.86 5.98 1.82
C PRO A 223 -10.68 6.58 0.41
N THR A 224 -10.53 5.74 -0.62
CA THR A 224 -10.31 6.17 -2.02
C THR A 224 -11.63 6.43 -2.75
N SER A 225 -12.68 5.70 -2.41
CA SER A 225 -13.98 5.73 -3.09
C SER A 225 -14.62 7.11 -3.23
N PRO A 226 -14.57 8.01 -2.24
CA PRO A 226 -15.11 9.36 -2.41
C PRO A 226 -14.48 10.11 -3.59
N GLN A 227 -13.18 9.92 -3.82
CA GLN A 227 -12.46 10.58 -4.91
C GLN A 227 -12.79 9.95 -6.28
N VAL A 228 -12.87 8.62 -6.35
CA VAL A 228 -13.30 7.91 -7.58
C VAL A 228 -14.72 8.34 -7.96
N ARG A 229 -15.63 8.43 -6.98
CA ARG A 229 -17.01 8.89 -7.17
C ARG A 229 -17.04 10.35 -7.64
N GLU A 230 -16.28 11.26 -7.03
CA GLU A 230 -16.15 12.66 -7.44
C GLU A 230 -15.75 12.75 -8.93
N GLY A 231 -14.75 11.97 -9.35
CA GLY A 231 -14.29 11.94 -10.74
C GLY A 231 -15.34 11.37 -11.71
N TYR A 232 -16.00 10.30 -11.32
CA TYR A 232 -17.10 9.72 -12.08
C TYR A 232 -18.24 10.73 -12.28
N GLU A 233 -18.74 11.33 -11.19
CA GLU A 233 -19.86 12.29 -11.23
C GLU A 233 -19.52 13.52 -12.08
N ALA A 234 -18.31 14.08 -11.90
CA ALA A 234 -17.84 15.21 -12.70
C ALA A 234 -17.77 14.90 -14.19
N ALA A 235 -17.26 13.72 -14.57
CA ALA A 235 -17.14 13.34 -15.98
C ALA A 235 -18.49 13.00 -16.61
N VAL A 236 -19.39 12.34 -15.89
CA VAL A 236 -20.78 12.07 -16.32
C VAL A 236 -21.51 13.38 -16.56
N ALA A 237 -21.45 14.33 -15.64
CA ALA A 237 -22.07 15.64 -15.78
C ALA A 237 -21.48 16.44 -16.97
N ALA A 238 -20.15 16.49 -17.08
CA ALA A 238 -19.47 17.22 -18.16
C ALA A 238 -19.79 16.68 -19.55
N ARG A 239 -20.15 15.40 -19.66
CA ARG A 239 -20.54 14.74 -20.92
C ARG A 239 -22.04 14.67 -21.15
N GLY A 240 -22.86 15.11 -20.19
CA GLY A 240 -24.32 15.02 -20.26
C GLY A 240 -24.84 13.60 -20.33
N LEU A 241 -24.13 12.63 -19.68
CA LEU A 241 -24.51 11.23 -19.67
C LEU A 241 -25.61 10.97 -18.62
N SER A 242 -26.34 9.90 -18.79
CA SER A 242 -27.26 9.41 -17.75
C SER A 242 -26.48 8.78 -16.61
N ALA A 243 -26.75 9.24 -15.37
CA ALA A 243 -26.11 8.71 -14.15
C ALA A 243 -27.07 7.72 -13.47
N PRO A 244 -26.92 6.40 -13.67
CA PRO A 244 -27.62 5.44 -12.84
C PRO A 244 -27.13 5.54 -11.38
N PRO A 245 -27.92 5.05 -10.41
CA PRO A 245 -27.49 5.08 -9.00
C PRO A 245 -26.12 4.43 -8.80
N ILE A 246 -25.27 5.07 -7.99
CA ILE A 246 -24.01 4.51 -7.57
C ILE A 246 -24.28 3.43 -6.53
N VAL A 247 -23.71 2.25 -6.72
CA VAL A 247 -23.85 1.12 -5.81
C VAL A 247 -22.64 1.05 -4.90
N SER A 248 -22.87 1.07 -3.58
CA SER A 248 -21.80 0.82 -2.60
C SER A 248 -21.70 -0.68 -2.34
N VAL A 249 -20.48 -1.21 -2.35
CA VAL A 249 -20.18 -2.62 -2.11
C VAL A 249 -19.26 -2.71 -0.90
N ASP A 250 -19.71 -3.40 0.16
CA ASP A 250 -18.83 -3.76 1.27
C ASP A 250 -17.95 -4.94 0.84
N PRO A 251 -16.61 -4.79 0.80
CA PRO A 251 -15.72 -5.85 0.36
C PRO A 251 -15.69 -7.05 1.31
N GLU A 252 -16.07 -6.87 2.57
CA GLU A 252 -16.08 -7.94 3.59
C GLU A 252 -17.41 -8.70 3.63
N ASP A 253 -18.47 -8.19 2.96
CA ASP A 253 -19.77 -8.85 2.90
C ASP A 253 -20.01 -9.55 1.54
N PRO A 254 -19.92 -10.88 1.48
CA PRO A 254 -20.24 -11.64 0.25
C PRO A 254 -21.65 -11.41 -0.28
N ALA A 255 -22.62 -11.09 0.60
CA ALA A 255 -23.98 -10.79 0.18
C ALA A 255 -24.10 -9.43 -0.51
N ALA A 256 -23.27 -8.46 -0.13
CA ALA A 256 -23.19 -7.16 -0.80
C ALA A 256 -22.67 -7.30 -2.24
N LEU A 257 -21.66 -8.15 -2.47
CA LEU A 257 -21.17 -8.46 -3.82
C LEU A 257 -22.25 -9.10 -4.69
N GLU A 258 -22.96 -10.11 -4.15
CA GLU A 258 -24.04 -10.79 -4.85
C GLU A 258 -25.18 -9.83 -5.21
N ALA A 259 -25.58 -8.97 -4.27
CA ALA A 259 -26.63 -7.96 -4.48
C ALA A 259 -26.20 -6.93 -5.56
N ALA A 260 -24.96 -6.46 -5.52
CA ALA A 260 -24.42 -5.52 -6.50
C ALA A 260 -24.35 -6.14 -7.91
N ALA A 261 -23.88 -7.39 -8.02
CA ALA A 261 -23.83 -8.11 -9.28
C ALA A 261 -25.25 -8.34 -9.86
N ARG A 262 -26.23 -8.66 -9.00
CA ARG A 262 -27.63 -8.84 -9.41
C ARG A 262 -28.27 -7.54 -9.90
N LEU A 263 -28.04 -6.44 -9.19
CA LEU A 263 -28.53 -5.13 -9.62
C LEU A 263 -27.93 -4.73 -10.97
N LEU A 264 -26.65 -5.02 -11.19
CA LEU A 264 -25.99 -4.79 -12.48
C LEU A 264 -26.60 -5.67 -13.57
N TYR A 265 -26.80 -6.97 -13.31
CA TYR A 265 -27.45 -7.91 -14.23
C TYR A 265 -28.83 -7.43 -14.67
N GLU A 266 -29.72 -7.10 -13.71
CA GLU A 266 -31.07 -6.59 -13.97
C GLU A 266 -31.03 -5.28 -14.76
N SER A 267 -30.10 -4.39 -14.44
CA SER A 267 -29.93 -3.12 -15.15
C SER A 267 -29.45 -3.28 -16.59
N VAL A 268 -28.64 -4.29 -16.89
CA VAL A 268 -28.25 -4.66 -18.25
C VAL A 268 -29.42 -5.28 -18.98
N ALA A 269 -30.13 -6.24 -18.36
CA ALA A 269 -31.29 -6.90 -18.97
C ALA A 269 -32.41 -5.92 -19.33
N ASP A 270 -32.64 -4.90 -18.49
CA ASP A 270 -33.62 -3.83 -18.72
C ASP A 270 -33.10 -2.72 -19.66
N ASN A 271 -31.90 -2.88 -20.21
CA ASN A 271 -31.22 -1.88 -21.04
C ASN A 271 -31.08 -0.50 -20.36
N ARG A 272 -30.96 -0.48 -19.01
CA ARG A 272 -30.74 0.74 -18.22
C ARG A 272 -29.29 1.16 -18.16
N ILE A 273 -28.34 0.20 -18.34
CA ILE A 273 -26.90 0.42 -18.44
C ILE A 273 -26.30 -0.40 -19.57
N THR A 274 -25.20 0.08 -20.13
CA THR A 274 -24.40 -0.61 -21.15
C THR A 274 -22.95 -0.81 -20.74
N ALA A 275 -22.53 -0.12 -19.68
CA ALA A 275 -21.18 -0.25 -19.14
C ALA A 275 -21.15 -0.02 -17.62
N ALA A 276 -20.12 -0.54 -16.96
CA ALA A 276 -19.88 -0.34 -15.55
C ALA A 276 -18.40 -0.04 -15.26
N ILE A 277 -18.18 0.76 -14.23
CA ILE A 277 -16.88 0.94 -13.57
C ILE A 277 -16.99 0.24 -12.23
N VAL A 278 -16.04 -0.62 -11.89
CA VAL A 278 -16.07 -1.41 -10.65
C VAL A 278 -14.77 -1.18 -9.87
N HIS A 279 -14.91 -0.65 -8.69
CA HIS A 279 -13.82 -0.43 -7.75
C HIS A 279 -13.93 -1.48 -6.62
N ASN A 280 -12.98 -2.47 -6.46
CA ASN A 280 -11.69 -2.62 -7.15
C ASN A 280 -11.66 -3.87 -8.07
N ASP A 281 -10.43 -4.33 -8.46
CA ASP A 281 -10.25 -5.50 -9.34
C ASP A 281 -10.87 -6.78 -8.76
N GLN A 282 -10.71 -7.03 -7.45
CA GLN A 282 -11.26 -8.22 -6.81
C GLN A 282 -12.80 -8.23 -6.89
N THR A 283 -13.43 -7.09 -6.62
CA THR A 283 -14.87 -6.90 -6.78
C THR A 283 -15.28 -7.06 -8.25
N ALA A 284 -14.49 -6.48 -9.18
CA ALA A 284 -14.76 -6.58 -10.61
C ALA A 284 -14.73 -8.04 -11.10
N ILE A 285 -13.73 -8.82 -10.71
CA ILE A 285 -13.62 -10.24 -11.04
C ILE A 285 -14.81 -11.02 -10.48
N GLY A 286 -15.18 -10.77 -9.21
CA GLY A 286 -16.34 -11.42 -8.59
C GLY A 286 -17.66 -11.09 -9.28
N VAL A 287 -17.87 -9.83 -9.66
CA VAL A 287 -19.04 -9.39 -10.46
C VAL A 287 -19.08 -10.09 -11.82
N VAL A 288 -17.96 -10.11 -12.54
CA VAL A 288 -17.87 -10.77 -13.87
C VAL A 288 -18.22 -12.24 -13.79
N GLN A 289 -17.74 -12.96 -12.76
CA GLN A 289 -18.08 -14.37 -12.55
C GLN A 289 -19.59 -14.58 -12.39
N ARG A 290 -20.27 -13.76 -11.59
CA ARG A 290 -21.73 -13.82 -11.40
C ARG A 290 -22.50 -13.50 -12.67
N LEU A 291 -22.10 -12.44 -13.40
CA LEU A 291 -22.74 -12.09 -14.67
C LEU A 291 -22.65 -13.25 -15.68
N ARG A 292 -21.51 -13.92 -15.77
CA ARG A 292 -21.33 -15.09 -16.64
C ARG A 292 -22.18 -16.29 -16.21
N GLU A 293 -22.29 -16.58 -14.92
CA GLU A 293 -23.18 -17.62 -14.38
C GLU A 293 -24.64 -17.37 -14.77
N TRP A 294 -25.04 -16.11 -14.89
CA TRP A 294 -26.40 -15.70 -15.30
C TRP A 294 -26.53 -15.46 -16.81
N GLY A 295 -25.52 -15.81 -17.61
CA GLY A 295 -25.57 -15.81 -19.06
C GLY A 295 -25.19 -14.49 -19.73
N LEU A 296 -24.69 -13.49 -19.02
CA LEU A 296 -24.14 -12.28 -19.61
C LEU A 296 -22.63 -12.43 -19.90
N SER A 297 -22.17 -11.83 -20.96
CA SER A 297 -20.77 -11.88 -21.40
C SER A 297 -20.18 -10.47 -21.59
N LEU A 298 -18.87 -10.35 -21.27
CA LEU A 298 -18.08 -9.17 -21.52
C LEU A 298 -17.28 -9.38 -22.82
N PRO A 299 -17.13 -8.35 -23.63
CA PRO A 299 -17.80 -7.03 -23.61
C PRO A 299 -19.13 -7.03 -24.38
N ALA A 300 -19.65 -8.21 -24.78
CA ALA A 300 -20.75 -8.32 -25.73
C ALA A 300 -22.08 -7.78 -25.18
N ASP A 301 -22.38 -7.99 -23.91
CA ASP A 301 -23.61 -7.55 -23.27
C ASP A 301 -23.39 -6.33 -22.36
N VAL A 302 -22.20 -6.21 -21.76
CA VAL A 302 -21.81 -5.09 -20.92
C VAL A 302 -20.30 -4.86 -20.97
N SER A 303 -19.87 -3.62 -21.12
CA SER A 303 -18.48 -3.21 -20.98
C SER A 303 -18.13 -2.97 -19.52
N LEU A 304 -16.91 -3.35 -19.08
CA LEU A 304 -16.49 -3.17 -17.71
C LEU A 304 -15.06 -2.61 -17.62
N VAL A 305 -14.89 -1.56 -16.81
CA VAL A 305 -13.60 -1.02 -16.40
C VAL A 305 -13.40 -1.33 -14.92
N ALA A 306 -12.30 -2.01 -14.58
CA ALA A 306 -11.85 -2.25 -13.21
C ALA A 306 -11.01 -1.07 -12.69
N TYR A 307 -10.68 -1.09 -11.41
CA TYR A 307 -9.85 -0.08 -10.77
C TYR A 307 -8.79 -0.76 -9.91
N GLU A 308 -7.57 -0.23 -9.93
CA GLU A 308 -6.32 -0.65 -9.29
C GLU A 308 -5.31 -1.34 -10.23
N ASP A 309 -5.74 -2.13 -11.22
CA ASP A 309 -4.89 -2.86 -12.19
C ASP A 309 -3.85 -3.78 -11.54
N GLU A 310 -4.25 -4.46 -10.46
CA GLU A 310 -3.41 -5.46 -9.78
C GLU A 310 -3.63 -6.86 -10.34
N MET A 311 -4.90 -7.23 -10.47
CA MET A 311 -5.33 -8.56 -10.92
C MET A 311 -6.23 -8.50 -12.16
N ALA A 312 -6.53 -7.31 -12.68
CA ALA A 312 -7.44 -7.11 -13.82
C ALA A 312 -7.05 -7.93 -15.06
N ALA A 313 -5.75 -8.13 -15.29
CA ALA A 313 -5.24 -8.95 -16.40
C ALA A 313 -5.46 -10.47 -16.22
N LEU A 314 -5.74 -10.93 -14.99
CA LEU A 314 -5.89 -12.36 -14.64
C LEU A 314 -7.34 -12.84 -14.71
N ALA A 315 -8.29 -11.94 -14.95
CA ALA A 315 -9.69 -12.31 -15.15
C ALA A 315 -9.86 -13.16 -16.44
N ASP A 316 -10.90 -13.98 -16.52
CA ASP A 316 -11.22 -14.80 -17.69
C ASP A 316 -11.30 -13.98 -18.98
N VAL A 317 -11.88 -12.78 -18.90
CA VAL A 317 -11.75 -11.72 -19.90
C VAL A 317 -10.82 -10.69 -19.28
N PRO A 318 -9.61 -10.45 -19.81
CA PRO A 318 -8.70 -9.45 -19.26
C PRO A 318 -9.38 -8.07 -19.21
N LEU A 319 -9.47 -7.52 -17.98
CA LEU A 319 -10.23 -6.29 -17.73
C LEU A 319 -9.41 -5.05 -18.07
N THR A 320 -10.02 -4.12 -18.80
CA THR A 320 -9.58 -2.73 -18.88
C THR A 320 -9.60 -2.15 -17.47
N ALA A 321 -8.55 -1.49 -17.05
CA ALA A 321 -8.43 -1.03 -15.67
C ALA A 321 -7.72 0.32 -15.53
N VAL A 322 -8.15 1.10 -14.53
CA VAL A 322 -7.43 2.29 -14.09
C VAL A 322 -6.31 1.84 -13.16
N ALA A 323 -5.08 2.24 -13.48
CA ALA A 323 -3.85 1.87 -12.78
C ALA A 323 -3.27 3.08 -12.02
N PRO A 324 -3.49 3.21 -10.70
CA PRO A 324 -2.82 4.22 -9.88
C PRO A 324 -1.30 4.03 -9.90
N PRO A 325 -0.49 5.09 -9.98
CA PRO A 325 0.97 5.00 -10.09
C PRO A 325 1.65 4.78 -8.73
N ARG A 326 1.33 3.69 -8.05
CA ARG A 326 1.71 3.39 -6.66
C ARG A 326 3.21 3.47 -6.40
N SER A 327 4.04 2.82 -7.23
CA SER A 327 5.51 2.89 -7.09
C SER A 327 6.01 4.33 -7.22
N ALA A 328 5.51 5.08 -8.20
CA ALA A 328 5.90 6.47 -8.40
C ALA A 328 5.43 7.38 -7.25
N VAL A 329 4.31 7.08 -6.58
CA VAL A 329 3.89 7.78 -5.36
C VAL A 329 4.91 7.54 -4.24
N GLY A 330 5.36 6.31 -4.04
CA GLY A 330 6.39 5.96 -3.07
C GLY A 330 7.73 6.66 -3.36
N GLU A 331 8.16 6.64 -4.61
CA GLU A 331 9.38 7.32 -5.08
C GLU A 331 9.31 8.83 -4.84
N ALA A 332 8.20 9.48 -5.24
CA ALA A 332 8.02 10.91 -5.09
C ALA A 332 7.93 11.33 -3.61
N ALA A 333 7.35 10.50 -2.73
CA ALA A 333 7.34 10.74 -1.29
C ALA A 333 8.76 10.81 -0.73
N VAL A 334 9.64 9.91 -1.14
CA VAL A 334 11.05 9.90 -0.75
C VAL A 334 11.79 11.12 -1.30
N GLU A 335 11.57 11.49 -2.56
CA GLU A 335 12.17 12.69 -3.17
C GLU A 335 11.79 13.96 -2.40
N MET A 336 10.52 14.08 -2.05
CA MET A 336 10.03 15.21 -1.26
C MET A 336 10.67 15.23 0.13
N MET A 337 10.80 14.06 0.79
CA MET A 337 11.44 13.94 2.10
C MET A 337 12.92 14.33 2.05
N PHE A 338 13.69 13.81 1.09
CA PHE A 338 15.11 14.17 0.97
C PHE A 338 15.30 15.65 0.65
N ALA A 339 14.41 16.26 -0.13
CA ALA A 339 14.43 17.71 -0.36
C ALA A 339 14.20 18.51 0.93
N ARG A 340 13.34 18.04 1.84
CA ARG A 340 13.11 18.65 3.16
C ARG A 340 14.34 18.51 4.07
N LEU A 341 14.91 17.30 4.14
CA LEU A 341 16.10 17.06 4.95
C LEU A 341 17.31 17.86 4.45
N GLY A 342 17.47 17.98 3.14
CA GLY A 342 18.56 18.75 2.52
C GLY A 342 18.46 20.26 2.69
N ALA A 343 17.26 20.79 2.95
CA ALA A 343 17.05 22.22 3.17
C ALA A 343 17.55 22.71 4.55
N GLY A 344 17.79 21.78 5.48
CA GLY A 344 18.28 22.09 6.83
C GLY A 344 17.21 22.63 7.79
N PRO A 345 17.51 22.66 9.11
CA PRO A 345 16.60 23.17 10.12
C PRO A 345 16.27 24.65 9.90
N GLY A 346 14.97 24.97 9.86
CA GLY A 346 14.49 26.36 9.74
C GLY A 346 14.42 26.92 8.32
N ALA A 347 14.76 26.14 7.30
CA ALA A 347 14.53 26.55 5.92
C ALA A 347 13.03 26.63 5.61
N SER A 348 12.54 27.80 5.23
CA SER A 348 11.14 28.03 4.82
C SER A 348 10.94 27.59 3.37
N ALA A 349 10.98 26.27 3.12
CA ALA A 349 10.58 25.75 1.82
C ALA A 349 9.04 25.63 1.77
N PRO A 350 8.38 26.03 0.66
CA PRO A 350 6.94 25.91 0.54
C PRO A 350 6.50 24.45 0.62
N SER A 351 5.31 24.21 1.20
CA SER A 351 4.70 22.90 1.20
C SER A 351 4.25 22.50 -0.22
N ARG A 352 4.40 21.25 -0.57
CA ARG A 352 4.06 20.72 -1.89
C ARG A 352 2.97 19.66 -1.77
N HIS A 353 1.95 19.79 -2.60
CA HIS A 353 0.90 18.78 -2.77
C HIS A 353 0.98 18.25 -4.20
N VAL A 354 1.47 17.02 -4.35
CA VAL A 354 1.69 16.39 -5.66
C VAL A 354 0.61 15.36 -5.91
N SER A 355 -0.05 15.45 -7.07
CA SER A 355 -1.01 14.45 -7.55
C SER A 355 -0.45 13.79 -8.80
N LEU A 356 -0.34 12.47 -8.80
CA LEU A 356 0.12 11.67 -9.93
C LEU A 356 -1.08 11.05 -10.64
N VAL A 357 -1.18 11.25 -11.94
CA VAL A 357 -2.33 10.82 -12.74
C VAL A 357 -2.29 9.31 -12.96
N PRO A 358 -3.39 8.57 -12.63
CA PRO A 358 -3.53 7.16 -12.98
C PRO A 358 -3.54 6.94 -14.48
N ARG A 359 -2.99 5.80 -14.90
CA ARG A 359 -3.06 5.37 -16.31
C ARG A 359 -4.26 4.46 -16.53
N LEU A 360 -4.89 4.54 -17.68
CA LEU A 360 -5.86 3.54 -18.13
C LEU A 360 -5.14 2.47 -18.96
N THR A 361 -5.22 1.22 -18.53
CA THR A 361 -4.73 0.06 -19.28
C THR A 361 -5.88 -0.60 -20.01
N VAL A 362 -5.97 -0.40 -21.32
CA VAL A 362 -7.04 -0.95 -22.15
C VAL A 362 -6.79 -2.42 -22.45
N ARG A 363 -7.81 -3.27 -22.26
CA ARG A 363 -7.81 -4.72 -22.52
C ARG A 363 -9.11 -5.14 -23.23
N ALA A 364 -9.56 -6.38 -23.02
CA ALA A 364 -10.63 -7.01 -23.78
C ALA A 364 -12.05 -6.78 -23.23
N SER A 365 -12.22 -6.14 -22.08
CA SER A 365 -13.52 -6.04 -21.38
C SER A 365 -14.42 -4.90 -21.84
N CYS A 366 -14.00 -4.09 -22.81
CA CYS A 366 -14.75 -2.94 -23.31
C CYS A 366 -14.87 -2.99 -24.84
N ALA A 367 -16.07 -2.69 -25.37
CA ALA A 367 -16.37 -2.53 -26.78
C ALA A 367 -17.51 -1.50 -26.96
N PRO A 368 -17.77 -0.97 -28.15
CA PRO A 368 -18.95 -0.15 -28.39
C PRO A 368 -20.26 -0.84 -28.00
N PRO A 369 -21.27 -0.10 -27.45
CA PRO A 369 -22.57 -0.67 -27.13
C PRO A 369 -23.27 -1.20 -28.37
N ARG A 370 -24.06 -2.26 -28.21
CA ARG A 370 -24.90 -2.82 -29.28
C ARG A 370 -26.17 -2.01 -29.50
#